data_781e91e85d20072cdb5fe82c38e3101c
#
_entry.id   781e91e85d20072cdb5fe82c38e3101c
#
_cell.length_a   1.000
_cell.length_b   1.000
_cell.length_c   1.000
_cell.angle_alpha   90.00
_cell.angle_beta   90.00
_cell.angle_gamma   90.00
#
_symmetry.space_group_name_H-M   'P 1'
#
loop_
_entity.id
_entity.type
_entity.pdbx_description
1 polymer ?
#
loop_
_entity_poly.entity_id
_entity_poly.type
_entity_poly.pdbx_seq_one_letter_code
_entity_poly.pdbx_strand_id
1 'polypeptide(L)'
;MKRFIFILFLFLVTDTTITQAFSSFQNDFVGNGKKVYTVVEEMPSFKGNVNTWLISHLRFSKRTIREGVYVRVMVKFIVKSDGRLSDFSIYRSTNHELDTKVLRVMKKMPKWNPGKHNGIPVSCYYILPIMLCPRY
;
A
#
# COMPACT_ATOMS: atom_id res chain seq x y z
N MET A 1 42.74 16.53 -34.86
CA MET A 1 42.80 15.74 -33.60
C MET A 1 42.11 16.41 -32.42
N LYS A 2 41.98 17.71 -32.34
CA LYS A 2 41.27 18.39 -31.22
C LYS A 2 39.74 18.29 -31.24
N ARG A 3 39.11 17.87 -32.32
CA ARG A 3 37.65 17.75 -32.45
C ARG A 3 37.07 16.46 -31.89
N PHE A 4 37.86 15.39 -31.72
CA PHE A 4 37.40 14.13 -31.21
C PHE A 4 37.32 14.07 -29.68
N ILE A 5 38.09 14.87 -28.99
CA ILE A 5 38.11 14.90 -27.50
C ILE A 5 36.87 15.61 -26.96
N PHE A 6 36.27 16.56 -27.71
CA PHE A 6 35.08 17.29 -27.28
C PHE A 6 33.80 16.42 -27.35
N ILE A 7 33.74 15.50 -28.28
CA ILE A 7 32.55 14.58 -28.41
C ILE A 7 32.57 13.51 -27.34
N LEU A 8 33.76 13.04 -26.92
CA LEU A 8 33.89 12.06 -25.85
C LEU A 8 33.54 12.64 -24.47
N PHE A 9 33.77 13.95 -24.27
CA PHE A 9 33.42 14.63 -23.01
C PHE A 9 31.93 14.93 -22.89
N LEU A 10 31.25 15.12 -24.02
CA LEU A 10 29.79 15.34 -24.04
C LEU A 10 29.00 14.06 -23.71
N PHE A 11 29.56 12.88 -24.02
CA PHE A 11 28.88 11.61 -23.74
C PHE A 11 29.02 11.16 -22.29
N LEU A 12 30.03 11.65 -21.55
CA LEU A 12 30.27 11.31 -20.15
C LEU A 12 29.42 12.13 -19.16
N VAL A 13 28.81 13.25 -19.60
CA VAL A 13 28.03 14.12 -18.72
C VAL A 13 26.53 13.74 -18.71
N THR A 14 26.07 12.96 -19.68
CA THR A 14 24.63 12.64 -19.80
C THR A 14 24.17 11.45 -18.96
N ASP A 15 25.07 10.56 -18.58
CA ASP A 15 24.67 9.35 -17.84
C ASP A 15 24.53 9.56 -16.33
N THR A 16 25.20 10.55 -15.77
CA THR A 16 25.17 10.82 -14.32
C THR A 16 23.91 11.58 -13.88
N THR A 17 23.32 12.38 -14.76
CA THR A 17 22.12 13.17 -14.43
C THR A 17 20.83 12.35 -14.52
N ILE A 18 20.78 11.36 -15.38
CA ILE A 18 19.60 10.47 -15.51
C ILE A 18 19.52 9.50 -14.34
N THR A 19 20.65 8.97 -13.87
CA THR A 19 20.67 8.04 -12.75
C THR A 19 20.30 8.73 -11.43
N GLN A 20 20.64 10.00 -11.24
CA GLN A 20 20.24 10.75 -10.05
C GLN A 20 18.77 11.19 -10.09
N ALA A 21 18.23 11.47 -11.29
CA ALA A 21 16.78 11.77 -11.42
C ALA A 21 15.91 10.55 -11.15
N PHE A 22 16.37 9.33 -11.48
CA PHE A 22 15.62 8.11 -11.22
C PHE A 22 15.63 7.71 -9.73
N SER A 23 16.69 8.03 -8.99
CA SER A 23 16.74 7.79 -7.53
C SER A 23 15.87 8.77 -6.74
N SER A 24 15.56 9.93 -7.31
CA SER A 24 14.71 10.96 -6.66
C SER A 24 13.20 10.64 -6.77
N PHE A 25 12.81 9.73 -7.65
CA PHE A 25 11.40 9.31 -7.80
C PHE A 25 10.97 8.21 -6.82
N GLN A 26 11.90 7.68 -6.04
CA GLN A 26 11.55 6.86 -4.88
C GLN A 26 11.20 7.82 -3.73
N ASN A 27 10.04 8.47 -3.86
CA ASN A 27 9.54 9.38 -2.84
C ASN A 27 9.24 8.63 -1.55
N ASP A 28 10.24 8.60 -0.71
CA ASP A 28 10.12 8.22 0.67
C ASP A 28 9.35 9.31 1.42
N PHE A 29 8.08 9.11 1.63
CA PHE A 29 7.31 10.02 2.47
C PHE A 29 7.69 9.80 3.93
N VAL A 30 8.32 10.79 4.53
CA VAL A 30 8.68 10.77 5.96
C VAL A 30 7.49 11.24 6.76
N GLY A 31 6.64 10.30 7.19
CA GLY A 31 5.63 10.56 8.21
C GLY A 31 6.22 10.34 9.61
N ASN A 32 6.11 11.32 10.50
CA ASN A 32 6.58 11.22 11.91
C ASN A 32 8.06 10.79 12.10
N GLY A 33 8.97 11.29 11.26
CA GLY A 33 10.41 11.01 11.39
C GLY A 33 10.84 9.58 11.03
N LYS A 34 9.93 8.73 10.55
CA LYS A 34 10.24 7.38 10.06
C LYS A 34 9.96 7.30 8.57
N LYS A 35 10.92 6.76 7.83
CA LYS A 35 10.81 6.52 6.40
C LYS A 35 9.71 5.49 6.10
N VAL A 36 8.74 5.86 5.25
CA VAL A 36 7.68 4.96 4.78
C VAL A 36 7.80 4.82 3.28
N TYR A 37 8.02 3.61 2.81
CA TYR A 37 8.21 3.32 1.40
C TYR A 37 6.88 3.25 0.66
N THR A 38 6.84 3.77 -0.55
CA THR A 38 5.70 3.62 -1.47
C THR A 38 5.84 2.38 -2.35
N VAL A 39 7.07 2.05 -2.71
CA VAL A 39 7.42 0.88 -3.51
C VAL A 39 8.49 0.08 -2.79
N VAL A 40 8.30 -1.22 -2.71
CA VAL A 40 9.24 -2.17 -2.08
C VAL A 40 9.41 -3.38 -2.99
N GLU A 41 10.51 -4.10 -2.84
CA GLU A 41 10.81 -5.29 -3.64
C GLU A 41 9.88 -6.45 -3.27
N GLU A 42 9.63 -6.64 -1.97
CA GLU A 42 8.66 -7.61 -1.47
C GLU A 42 7.51 -6.87 -0.80
N MET A 43 6.32 -7.00 -1.36
CA MET A 43 5.12 -6.38 -0.80
C MET A 43 4.69 -7.05 0.51
N PRO A 44 4.11 -6.29 1.45
CA PRO A 44 3.56 -6.88 2.66
C PRO A 44 2.42 -7.84 2.33
N SER A 45 2.25 -8.86 3.16
CA SER A 45 1.22 -9.86 2.98
C SER A 45 0.50 -10.21 4.27
N PHE A 46 -0.79 -10.52 4.16
CA PHE A 46 -1.56 -11.05 5.26
C PHE A 46 -1.26 -12.54 5.48
N LYS A 47 -1.23 -12.96 6.73
CA LYS A 47 -1.07 -14.38 7.07
C LYS A 47 -2.40 -15.11 6.91
N GLY A 48 -2.66 -15.65 5.72
CA GLY A 48 -3.90 -16.33 5.36
C GLY A 48 -4.74 -15.56 4.35
N ASN A 49 -6.03 -15.84 4.31
CA ASN A 49 -6.94 -15.16 3.39
C ASN A 49 -7.59 -13.95 4.06
N VAL A 50 -7.19 -12.76 3.61
CA VAL A 50 -7.66 -11.49 4.16
C VAL A 50 -9.18 -11.30 3.98
N ASN A 51 -9.74 -11.74 2.85
CA ASN A 51 -11.18 -11.59 2.59
C ASN A 51 -12.00 -12.49 3.54
N THR A 52 -11.58 -13.73 3.74
CA THR A 52 -12.22 -14.63 4.69
C THR A 52 -12.17 -14.06 6.11
N TRP A 53 -11.03 -13.53 6.52
CA TRP A 53 -10.88 -12.90 7.83
C TRP A 53 -11.81 -11.68 7.98
N LEU A 54 -11.86 -10.81 6.96
CA LEU A 54 -12.74 -9.64 6.96
C LEU A 54 -14.23 -10.02 7.03
N ILE A 55 -14.67 -10.98 6.22
CA ILE A 55 -16.07 -11.43 6.21
C ILE A 55 -16.48 -11.98 7.58
N SER A 56 -15.60 -12.72 8.27
CA SER A 56 -15.87 -13.27 9.59
C SER A 56 -16.01 -12.21 10.69
N HIS A 57 -15.39 -11.03 10.50
CA HIS A 57 -15.39 -9.94 11.47
C HIS A 57 -16.32 -8.78 11.12
N LEU A 58 -16.76 -8.69 9.85
CA LEU A 58 -17.70 -7.68 9.41
C LEU A 58 -19.15 -8.16 9.65
N ARG A 59 -19.89 -7.35 10.40
CA ARG A 59 -21.32 -7.57 10.59
C ARG A 59 -22.11 -6.69 9.64
N PHE A 60 -22.79 -7.29 8.69
CA PHE A 60 -23.71 -6.60 7.79
C PHE A 60 -25.10 -6.50 8.42
N SER A 61 -25.82 -5.42 8.12
CA SER A 61 -27.23 -5.30 8.49
C SER A 61 -28.07 -6.24 7.63
N LYS A 62 -29.19 -6.69 8.16
CA LYS A 62 -30.15 -7.52 7.40
C LYS A 62 -30.59 -6.84 6.09
N ARG A 63 -30.68 -5.49 6.09
CA ARG A 63 -31.00 -4.69 4.92
C ARG A 63 -29.90 -4.82 3.86
N THR A 64 -28.64 -4.63 4.22
CA THR A 64 -27.52 -4.74 3.30
C THR A 64 -27.42 -6.13 2.65
N ILE A 65 -27.72 -7.18 3.41
CA ILE A 65 -27.76 -8.55 2.90
C ILE A 65 -28.93 -8.75 1.92
N ARG A 66 -30.11 -8.23 2.28
CA ARG A 66 -31.35 -8.39 1.46
C ARG A 66 -31.24 -7.67 0.11
N GLU A 67 -30.60 -6.52 0.10
CA GLU A 67 -30.43 -5.71 -1.12
C GLU A 67 -29.33 -6.24 -2.04
N GLY A 68 -28.56 -7.25 -1.61
CA GLY A 68 -27.47 -7.86 -2.40
C GLY A 68 -26.41 -6.86 -2.85
N VAL A 69 -26.17 -5.82 -2.05
CA VAL A 69 -25.31 -4.69 -2.42
C VAL A 69 -23.86 -5.14 -2.56
N TYR A 70 -23.31 -5.00 -3.74
CA TYR A 70 -21.88 -5.13 -3.95
C TYR A 70 -21.15 -3.95 -3.31
N VAL A 71 -20.30 -4.26 -2.34
CA VAL A 71 -19.46 -3.26 -1.69
C VAL A 71 -18.04 -3.39 -2.17
N ARG A 72 -17.54 -2.33 -2.76
CA ARG A 72 -16.13 -2.19 -3.13
C ARG A 72 -15.51 -1.05 -2.32
N VAL A 73 -14.56 -1.39 -1.48
CA VAL A 73 -13.82 -0.44 -0.65
C VAL A 73 -12.33 -0.67 -0.84
N MET A 74 -11.60 0.39 -1.08
CA MET A 74 -10.14 0.38 -1.10
C MET A 74 -9.63 1.11 0.14
N VAL A 75 -8.92 0.41 0.99
CA VAL A 75 -8.36 0.97 2.23
C VAL A 75 -6.86 1.14 2.05
N LYS A 76 -6.38 2.35 2.28
CA LYS A 76 -4.94 2.67 2.34
C LYS A 76 -4.50 2.65 3.80
N PHE A 77 -3.38 2.02 4.07
CA PHE A 77 -2.76 1.97 5.40
C PHE A 77 -1.26 1.75 5.29
N ILE A 78 -0.59 1.86 6.42
CA ILE A 78 0.84 1.57 6.52
C ILE A 78 1.01 0.21 7.21
N VAL A 79 1.79 -0.67 6.59
CA VAL A 79 2.32 -1.88 7.23
C VAL A 79 3.70 -1.53 7.76
N LYS A 80 3.85 -1.49 9.08
CA LYS A 80 5.12 -1.17 9.73
C LYS A 80 6.13 -2.31 9.58
N SER A 81 7.40 -2.02 9.76
CA SER A 81 8.49 -3.00 9.71
C SER A 81 8.32 -4.17 10.68
N ASP A 82 7.55 -4.01 11.75
CA ASP A 82 7.20 -5.07 12.71
C ASP A 82 5.89 -5.81 12.35
N GLY A 83 5.25 -5.46 11.24
CA GLY A 83 4.00 -6.03 10.76
C GLY A 83 2.73 -5.40 11.33
N ARG A 84 2.83 -4.45 12.24
CA ARG A 84 1.66 -3.71 12.74
C ARG A 84 1.11 -2.79 11.67
N LEU A 85 -0.21 -2.57 11.72
CA LEU A 85 -0.90 -1.68 10.79
C LEU A 85 -1.19 -0.34 11.45
N SER A 86 -1.09 0.75 10.65
CA SER A 86 -1.40 2.11 11.11
C SER A 86 -1.89 3.00 9.96
N ASP A 87 -2.35 4.20 10.30
CA ASP A 87 -2.72 5.27 9.34
C ASP A 87 -3.76 4.82 8.31
N PHE A 88 -4.83 4.20 8.82
CA PHE A 88 -5.93 3.74 7.98
C PHE A 88 -6.73 4.89 7.39
N SER A 89 -6.95 4.85 6.10
CA SER A 89 -7.83 5.79 5.39
C SER A 89 -8.59 5.08 4.27
N ILE A 90 -9.79 5.57 3.97
CA ILE A 90 -10.53 5.11 2.80
C ILE A 90 -9.94 5.78 1.56
N TYR A 91 -9.37 5.00 0.66
CA TYR A 91 -8.86 5.48 -0.61
C TYR A 91 -9.95 5.63 -1.66
N ARG A 92 -10.87 4.67 -1.72
CA ARG A 92 -12.06 4.68 -2.59
C ARG A 92 -13.15 3.81 -1.98
N SER A 93 -14.39 4.25 -2.07
CA SER A 93 -15.55 3.48 -1.61
C SER A 93 -16.76 3.69 -2.50
N THR A 94 -17.61 2.66 -2.59
CA THR A 94 -18.93 2.70 -3.22
C THR A 94 -20.05 2.82 -2.19
N ASN A 95 -19.76 2.65 -0.90
CA ASN A 95 -20.75 2.70 0.17
C ASN A 95 -20.16 3.27 1.45
N HIS A 96 -20.39 4.56 1.67
CA HIS A 96 -19.86 5.29 2.82
C HIS A 96 -20.40 4.82 4.19
N GLU A 97 -21.58 4.21 4.23
CA GLU A 97 -22.13 3.65 5.47
C GLU A 97 -21.26 2.53 6.02
N LEU A 98 -20.65 1.76 5.13
CA LEU A 98 -19.79 0.64 5.51
C LEU A 98 -18.33 1.04 5.79
N ASP A 99 -17.90 2.21 5.36
CA ASP A 99 -16.51 2.66 5.51
C ASP A 99 -16.07 2.66 6.98
N THR A 100 -16.88 3.19 7.87
CA THR A 100 -16.60 3.22 9.32
C THR A 100 -16.51 1.81 9.91
N LYS A 101 -17.37 0.90 9.45
CA LYS A 101 -17.35 -0.49 9.91
C LYS A 101 -16.09 -1.21 9.44
N VAL A 102 -15.71 -1.01 8.17
CA VAL A 102 -14.49 -1.58 7.58
C VAL A 102 -13.27 -1.06 8.32
N LEU A 103 -13.12 0.25 8.53
CA LEU A 103 -11.99 0.82 9.25
C LEU A 103 -11.90 0.29 10.68
N ARG A 104 -13.03 0.13 11.37
CA ARG A 104 -13.06 -0.42 12.74
C ARG A 104 -12.56 -1.86 12.79
N VAL A 105 -12.95 -2.68 11.80
CA VAL A 105 -12.48 -4.06 11.71
C VAL A 105 -11.01 -4.12 11.31
N MET A 106 -10.57 -3.29 10.36
CA MET A 106 -9.18 -3.20 9.92
C MET A 106 -8.21 -2.89 11.08
N LYS A 107 -8.61 -2.05 12.03
CA LYS A 107 -7.83 -1.73 13.24
C LYS A 107 -7.61 -2.93 14.16
N LYS A 108 -8.44 -3.97 14.04
CA LYS A 108 -8.34 -5.22 14.83
C LYS A 108 -7.54 -6.31 14.13
N MET A 109 -7.05 -6.05 12.92
CA MET A 109 -6.27 -7.04 12.19
C MET A 109 -5.00 -7.45 12.93
N PRO A 110 -4.66 -8.76 12.89
CA PRO A 110 -3.38 -9.24 13.40
C PRO A 110 -2.22 -8.68 12.56
N LYS A 111 -1.01 -8.89 13.05
CA LYS A 111 0.21 -8.49 12.35
C LYS A 111 0.33 -9.15 10.97
N TRP A 112 0.74 -8.36 10.01
CA TRP A 112 1.08 -8.81 8.66
C TRP A 112 2.56 -9.21 8.57
N ASN A 113 2.93 -9.88 7.49
CA ASN A 113 4.31 -9.96 7.08
C ASN A 113 4.70 -8.60 6.50
N PRO A 114 5.74 -7.93 7.03
CA PRO A 114 6.13 -6.62 6.54
C PRO A 114 6.70 -6.70 5.12
N GLY A 115 6.60 -5.61 4.38
CA GLY A 115 7.33 -5.45 3.13
C GLY A 115 8.82 -5.40 3.38
N LYS A 116 9.62 -5.77 2.37
CA LYS A 116 11.07 -5.76 2.46
C LYS A 116 11.69 -4.95 1.32
N HIS A 117 12.72 -4.24 1.65
CA HIS A 117 13.59 -3.55 0.72
C HIS A 117 15.04 -3.95 0.99
N ASN A 118 15.74 -4.46 -0.02
CA ASN A 118 17.06 -5.06 0.12
C ASN A 118 17.12 -6.15 1.23
N GLY A 119 16.08 -6.99 1.31
CA GLY A 119 15.97 -8.05 2.31
C GLY A 119 15.67 -7.59 3.74
N ILE A 120 15.56 -6.28 3.99
CA ILE A 120 15.30 -5.68 5.30
C ILE A 120 13.83 -5.32 5.43
N PRO A 121 13.14 -5.73 6.52
CA PRO A 121 11.77 -5.31 6.78
C PRO A 121 11.66 -3.79 6.92
N VAL A 122 10.73 -3.18 6.16
CA VAL A 122 10.51 -1.74 6.14
C VAL A 122 9.04 -1.41 6.31
N SER A 123 8.76 -0.19 6.75
CA SER A 123 7.39 0.34 6.76
C SER A 123 7.01 0.78 5.35
N CYS A 124 5.85 0.35 4.86
CA CYS A 124 5.39 0.74 3.53
C CYS A 124 3.88 0.93 3.47
N TYR A 125 3.46 1.72 2.50
CA TYR A 125 2.05 1.88 2.18
C TYR A 125 1.50 0.64 1.49
N TYR A 126 0.25 0.32 1.82
CA TYR A 126 -0.50 -0.73 1.16
C TYR A 126 -1.92 -0.27 0.88
N ILE A 127 -2.45 -0.62 -0.28
CA ILE A 127 -3.85 -0.39 -0.64
C ILE A 127 -4.51 -1.75 -0.79
N LEU A 128 -5.43 -2.06 0.10
CA LEU A 128 -6.18 -3.30 0.09
C LEU A 128 -7.52 -3.10 -0.61
N PRO A 129 -7.74 -3.72 -1.78
CA PRO A 129 -9.05 -3.77 -2.40
C PRO A 129 -9.91 -4.81 -1.69
N ILE A 130 -11.03 -4.37 -1.13
CA ILE A 130 -12.01 -5.21 -0.45
C ILE A 130 -13.25 -5.26 -1.33
N MET A 131 -13.62 -6.46 -1.76
CA MET A 131 -14.87 -6.71 -2.47
C MET A 131 -15.74 -7.63 -1.62
N LEU A 132 -16.85 -7.11 -1.15
CA LEU A 132 -17.79 -7.84 -0.31
C LEU A 132 -19.11 -8.00 -1.06
N CYS A 133 -19.53 -9.24 -1.18
CA CYS A 133 -20.86 -9.58 -1.65
C CYS A 133 -21.54 -10.34 -0.50
N PRO A 134 -22.36 -9.69 0.33
CA PRO A 134 -23.09 -10.39 1.37
C PRO A 134 -24.08 -11.34 0.69
N ARG A 135 -23.79 -12.64 0.77
CA ARG A 135 -24.71 -13.71 0.38
C ARG A 135 -25.33 -14.32 1.62
N TYR A 136 -26.54 -14.82 1.47
CA TYR A 136 -27.23 -15.62 2.48
C TYR A 136 -26.44 -16.91 2.78
#